data_8fb300353062b55a0bc4ccee8fda7f24
#
_entry.id   8fb300353062b55a0bc4ccee8fda7f24
#
_cell.length_a   1.000
_cell.length_b   1.000
_cell.length_c   1.000
_cell.angle_alpha   90.00
_cell.angle_beta   90.00
_cell.angle_gamma   90.00
#
_symmetry.space_group_name_H-M   'P 1'
#
loop_
_entity.id
_entity.type
_entity.pdbx_description
1 polymer ?
#
loop_
_entity_poly.entity_id
_entity_poly.type
_entity_poly.pdbx_seq_one_letter_code
_entity_poly.pdbx_strand_id
1 'polypeptide(L)'
;KVCKKELHLAFPQGPCFGVKRSIELCRKILEKHGTVFAVHPLVHNEIVMSDLTKHGLILEEDVDKIPSNSWVVLSAHGTPKDVLERLKEKNCKVVDAVCPLVLFVHKKALEAVKNFGKVNIVGDPQHQEIRALTSELPEGSYALCGPEGKLADKRFPVVFQSTTDPIILHELDAEGYRIMDTICTATKGRQQANAQLIENCDALVILGSSTSANSRHLAAKASASGKPVLLTLDLDEAASFALNYDIVGIIAGASTPLDLVYQAYDRIITAYEKVCNNWSS
;
A
#
# COMPACT_ATOMS: atom_id res chain seq x y z
N LYS A 1 -35.95 7.73 -21.80
CA LYS A 1 -34.68 7.00 -21.65
C LYS A 1 -34.58 6.55 -20.19
N VAL A 2 -34.40 5.25 -19.94
CA VAL A 2 -34.18 4.74 -18.60
C VAL A 2 -32.79 5.20 -18.17
N CYS A 3 -32.67 5.84 -17.01
CA CYS A 3 -31.39 6.19 -16.41
C CYS A 3 -30.67 4.88 -16.07
N LYS A 4 -29.55 4.62 -16.74
CA LYS A 4 -28.73 3.43 -16.49
C LYS A 4 -27.47 3.86 -15.74
N LYS A 5 -27.53 3.87 -14.41
CA LYS A 5 -26.35 4.09 -13.56
C LYS A 5 -26.07 2.82 -12.78
N GLU A 6 -24.89 2.25 -12.94
CA GLU A 6 -24.45 1.03 -12.27
C GLU A 6 -23.17 1.28 -11.47
N LEU A 7 -23.09 0.71 -10.29
CA LEU A 7 -21.92 0.81 -9.42
C LEU A 7 -21.42 -0.59 -9.05
N HIS A 8 -20.21 -0.90 -9.47
CA HIS A 8 -19.55 -2.18 -9.22
C HIS A 8 -18.53 -2.04 -8.11
N LEU A 9 -18.67 -2.82 -7.06
CA LEU A 9 -17.72 -2.87 -5.94
C LEU A 9 -16.82 -4.08 -6.06
N ALA A 10 -15.51 -3.85 -6.23
CA ALA A 10 -14.54 -4.93 -6.30
C ALA A 10 -14.18 -5.51 -4.93
N PHE A 11 -13.74 -6.76 -4.88
CA PHE A 11 -13.24 -7.41 -3.68
C PHE A 11 -11.83 -7.97 -3.92
N PRO A 12 -10.94 -7.96 -2.89
CA PRO A 12 -11.18 -7.59 -1.48
C PRO A 12 -11.23 -6.09 -1.24
N GLN A 13 -11.98 -5.68 -0.19
CA GLN A 13 -12.08 -4.29 0.28
C GLN A 13 -11.51 -4.15 1.70
N GLY A 14 -11.29 -2.90 2.11
CA GLY A 14 -10.76 -2.57 3.43
C GLY A 14 -9.26 -2.82 3.59
N PRO A 15 -8.71 -2.59 4.78
CA PRO A 15 -7.28 -2.73 5.05
C PRO A 15 -6.83 -4.18 4.92
N CYS A 16 -5.65 -4.40 4.34
CA CYS A 16 -5.06 -5.73 4.29
C CYS A 16 -4.66 -6.21 5.71
N PHE A 17 -4.36 -7.50 5.85
CA PHE A 17 -3.98 -8.08 7.13
C PHE A 17 -2.83 -7.34 7.81
N GLY A 18 -1.75 -7.02 7.07
CA GLY A 18 -0.59 -6.33 7.64
C GLY A 18 -0.92 -4.93 8.16
N VAL A 19 -1.68 -4.16 7.39
CA VAL A 19 -2.15 -2.82 7.77
C VAL A 19 -3.07 -2.89 8.98
N LYS A 20 -4.06 -3.79 8.98
CA LYS A 20 -4.99 -3.98 10.11
C LYS A 20 -4.23 -4.32 11.39
N ARG A 21 -3.31 -5.30 11.32
CA ARG A 21 -2.46 -5.69 12.47
C ARG A 21 -1.67 -4.49 13.00
N SER A 22 -1.04 -3.70 12.12
CA SER A 22 -0.24 -2.55 12.52
C SER A 22 -1.07 -1.47 13.24
N ILE A 23 -2.25 -1.15 12.73
CA ILE A 23 -3.19 -0.19 13.35
C ILE A 23 -3.65 -0.70 14.71
N GLU A 24 -4.05 -1.97 14.82
CA GLU A 24 -4.52 -2.58 16.08
C GLU A 24 -3.43 -2.59 17.15
N LEU A 25 -2.18 -2.91 16.79
CA LEU A 25 -1.06 -2.85 17.71
C LEU A 25 -0.81 -1.43 18.20
N CYS A 26 -0.81 -0.45 17.30
CA CYS A 26 -0.64 0.95 17.67
C CYS A 26 -1.73 1.41 18.63
N ARG A 27 -3.01 1.13 18.34
CA ARG A 27 -4.13 1.50 19.21
C ARG A 27 -4.00 0.89 20.62
N LYS A 28 -3.67 -0.40 20.73
CA LYS A 28 -3.44 -1.08 22.01
C LYS A 28 -2.35 -0.41 22.85
N ILE A 29 -1.26 0.04 22.21
CA ILE A 29 -0.18 0.71 22.94
C ILE A 29 -0.58 2.14 23.32
N LEU A 30 -1.30 2.85 22.45
CA LEU A 30 -1.87 4.17 22.75
C LEU A 30 -2.84 4.12 23.94
N GLU A 31 -3.76 3.17 23.96
CA GLU A 31 -4.71 2.95 25.08
C GLU A 31 -3.98 2.72 26.41
N LYS A 32 -2.86 2.00 26.38
CA LYS A 32 -2.10 1.65 27.58
C LYS A 32 -1.17 2.76 28.07
N HIS A 33 -0.59 3.54 27.16
CA HIS A 33 0.52 4.46 27.48
C HIS A 33 0.21 5.93 27.14
N GLY A 34 -0.87 6.21 26.44
CA GLY A 34 -1.32 7.55 26.07
C GLY A 34 -0.54 8.17 24.92
N THR A 35 0.80 8.16 24.99
CA THR A 35 1.67 8.75 23.95
C THR A 35 2.61 7.69 23.40
N VAL A 36 2.64 7.61 22.05
CA VAL A 36 3.51 6.67 21.30
C VAL A 36 4.12 7.43 20.14
N PHE A 37 5.39 7.19 19.85
CA PHE A 37 6.09 7.79 18.70
C PHE A 37 6.11 6.82 17.52
N ALA A 38 6.18 7.36 16.32
CA ALA A 38 6.50 6.64 15.10
C ALA A 38 7.51 7.46 14.28
N VAL A 39 8.55 6.83 13.77
CA VAL A 39 9.56 7.51 12.93
C VAL A 39 9.05 7.73 11.51
N HIS A 40 8.17 6.84 11.05
CA HIS A 40 7.54 6.94 9.74
C HIS A 40 6.03 6.73 9.87
N PRO A 41 5.23 7.21 8.91
CA PRO A 41 3.81 6.90 8.87
C PRO A 41 3.58 5.40 9.02
N LEU A 42 2.69 5.03 9.95
CA LEU A 42 2.40 3.62 10.25
C LEU A 42 1.82 2.90 9.03
N VAL A 43 1.01 3.62 8.29
CA VAL A 43 0.39 3.20 7.03
C VAL A 43 0.27 4.41 6.09
N HIS A 44 0.25 4.16 4.78
CA HIS A 44 0.03 5.21 3.78
C HIS A 44 -1.47 5.49 3.60
N ASN A 45 -2.07 6.16 4.58
CA ASN A 45 -3.44 6.64 4.54
C ASN A 45 -3.62 7.78 5.55
N GLU A 46 -3.91 8.98 5.05
CA GLU A 46 -3.97 10.21 5.85
C GLU A 46 -5.12 10.20 6.87
N ILE A 47 -6.25 9.57 6.53
CA ILE A 47 -7.40 9.46 7.43
C ILE A 47 -7.03 8.60 8.63
N VAL A 48 -6.40 7.44 8.40
CA VAL A 48 -5.94 6.55 9.46
C VAL A 48 -4.87 7.23 10.32
N MET A 49 -3.89 7.89 9.70
CA MET A 49 -2.84 8.60 10.43
C MET A 49 -3.39 9.75 11.26
N SER A 50 -4.35 10.52 10.73
CA SER A 50 -5.04 11.58 11.47
C SER A 50 -5.80 11.05 12.68
N ASP A 51 -6.51 9.93 12.55
CA ASP A 51 -7.19 9.26 13.66
C ASP A 51 -6.20 8.84 14.77
N LEU A 52 -5.12 8.16 14.39
CA LEU A 52 -4.08 7.73 15.35
C LEU A 52 -3.41 8.93 16.05
N THR A 53 -3.14 10.02 15.32
CA THR A 53 -2.57 11.25 15.90
C THR A 53 -3.51 11.89 16.92
N LYS A 54 -4.81 11.93 16.65
CA LYS A 54 -5.80 12.42 17.62
C LYS A 54 -5.84 11.59 18.90
N HIS A 55 -5.43 10.31 18.82
CA HIS A 55 -5.37 9.40 19.97
C HIS A 55 -3.99 9.35 20.65
N GLY A 56 -3.03 10.20 20.24
CA GLY A 56 -1.75 10.34 20.92
C GLY A 56 -0.53 9.78 20.18
N LEU A 57 -0.68 9.35 18.91
CA LEU A 57 0.46 9.01 18.07
C LEU A 57 1.18 10.29 17.64
N ILE A 58 2.49 10.34 17.86
CA ILE A 58 3.35 11.43 17.42
C ILE A 58 4.26 10.91 16.31
N LEU A 59 4.12 11.48 15.12
CA LEU A 59 5.05 11.24 14.03
C LEU A 59 6.25 12.16 14.20
N GLU A 60 7.43 11.59 14.45
CA GLU A 60 8.69 12.31 14.59
C GLU A 60 9.78 11.58 13.79
N GLU A 61 10.12 12.12 12.64
CA GLU A 61 11.09 11.51 11.71
C GLU A 61 12.54 11.59 12.21
N ASP A 62 12.83 12.60 13.04
CA ASP A 62 14.13 12.75 13.64
C ASP A 62 14.21 11.96 14.95
N VAL A 63 14.89 10.82 14.92
CA VAL A 63 15.08 9.97 16.09
C VAL A 63 15.69 10.72 17.28
N ASP A 64 16.54 11.73 17.04
CA ASP A 64 17.19 12.48 18.11
C ASP A 64 16.20 13.32 18.93
N LYS A 65 15.07 13.73 18.33
CA LYS A 65 13.99 14.44 19.01
C LYS A 65 13.05 13.52 19.78
N ILE A 66 13.05 12.21 19.54
CA ILE A 66 12.26 11.26 20.33
C ILE A 66 12.89 11.16 21.73
N PRO A 67 12.14 11.39 22.82
CA PRO A 67 12.68 11.28 24.17
C PRO A 67 13.15 9.85 24.48
N SER A 68 14.23 9.72 25.25
CA SER A 68 14.72 8.40 25.69
C SER A 68 13.64 7.67 26.51
N ASN A 69 13.64 6.34 26.45
CA ASN A 69 12.67 5.44 27.10
C ASN A 69 11.22 5.57 26.57
N SER A 70 10.98 6.28 25.45
CA SER A 70 9.67 6.41 24.83
C SER A 70 9.19 5.07 24.23
N TRP A 71 7.87 4.92 24.13
CA TRP A 71 7.26 3.90 23.31
C TRP A 71 7.30 4.33 21.84
N VAL A 72 7.79 3.44 20.98
CA VAL A 72 7.91 3.68 19.53
C VAL A 72 7.30 2.50 18.79
N VAL A 73 6.34 2.77 17.89
CA VAL A 73 5.76 1.76 17.02
C VAL A 73 6.41 1.82 15.65
N LEU A 74 6.84 0.67 15.13
CA LEU A 74 7.40 0.57 13.78
C LEU A 74 6.28 0.54 12.73
N SER A 75 6.57 1.06 11.56
CA SER A 75 5.66 1.02 10.41
C SER A 75 5.45 -0.41 9.89
N ALA A 76 4.28 -0.65 9.28
CA ALA A 76 3.99 -1.89 8.57
C ALA A 76 4.98 -2.21 7.43
N HIS A 77 5.66 -1.20 6.91
CA HIS A 77 6.56 -1.28 5.76
C HIS A 77 8.03 -1.58 6.13
N GLY A 78 8.34 -1.73 7.41
CA GLY A 78 9.70 -1.91 7.91
C GLY A 78 10.35 -0.59 8.34
N THR A 79 11.53 -0.70 8.95
CA THR A 79 12.31 0.44 9.42
C THR A 79 13.80 0.18 9.16
N PRO A 80 14.54 1.14 8.60
CA PRO A 80 15.98 0.97 8.36
C PRO A 80 16.77 0.61 9.61
N LYS A 81 17.81 -0.20 9.45
CA LYS A 81 18.60 -0.77 10.53
C LYS A 81 19.26 0.30 11.42
N ASP A 82 19.79 1.36 10.81
CA ASP A 82 20.40 2.49 11.53
C ASP A 82 19.40 3.21 12.44
N VAL A 83 18.15 3.37 12.00
CA VAL A 83 17.04 3.93 12.80
C VAL A 83 16.75 3.04 14.01
N LEU A 84 16.72 1.71 13.82
CA LEU A 84 16.50 0.75 14.92
C LEU A 84 17.62 0.79 15.93
N GLU A 85 18.89 0.90 15.48
CA GLU A 85 20.07 1.00 16.35
C GLU A 85 20.01 2.28 17.21
N ARG A 86 19.71 3.43 16.60
CA ARG A 86 19.53 4.72 17.31
C ARG A 86 18.38 4.68 18.34
N LEU A 87 17.24 4.06 18.00
CA LEU A 87 16.13 3.88 18.95
C LEU A 87 16.57 3.00 20.15
N LYS A 88 17.37 1.97 19.90
CA LYS A 88 17.92 1.10 20.94
C LYS A 88 18.90 1.84 21.86
N GLU A 89 19.80 2.66 21.29
CA GLU A 89 20.73 3.51 22.07
C GLU A 89 20.00 4.46 23.01
N LYS A 90 18.82 4.96 22.60
CA LYS A 90 17.94 5.79 23.41
C LYS A 90 17.07 4.99 24.41
N ASN A 91 17.26 3.68 24.54
CA ASN A 91 16.46 2.76 25.36
C ASN A 91 14.94 2.87 25.06
N CYS A 92 14.56 3.16 23.82
CA CYS A 92 13.15 3.20 23.41
C CYS A 92 12.54 1.80 23.47
N LYS A 93 11.26 1.75 23.88
CA LYS A 93 10.47 0.51 23.93
C LYS A 93 9.80 0.31 22.58
N VAL A 94 10.45 -0.46 21.71
CA VAL A 94 10.02 -0.66 20.32
C VAL A 94 8.90 -1.70 20.23
N VAL A 95 7.81 -1.34 19.57
CA VAL A 95 6.70 -2.24 19.21
C VAL A 95 6.81 -2.57 17.73
N ASP A 96 7.08 -3.83 17.43
CA ASP A 96 7.20 -4.31 16.05
C ASP A 96 5.84 -4.54 15.41
N ALA A 97 5.42 -3.58 14.58
CA ALA A 97 4.20 -3.66 13.78
C ALA A 97 4.47 -3.94 12.29
N VAL A 98 5.70 -4.32 11.94
CA VAL A 98 6.08 -4.69 10.56
C VAL A 98 5.21 -5.84 10.06
N CYS A 99 4.76 -5.74 8.82
CA CYS A 99 3.95 -6.78 8.19
C CYS A 99 4.78 -8.06 8.00
N PRO A 100 4.28 -9.25 8.40
CA PRO A 100 4.97 -10.51 8.18
C PRO A 100 5.34 -10.79 6.71
N LEU A 101 4.56 -10.26 5.76
CA LEU A 101 4.86 -10.39 4.32
C LEU A 101 6.03 -9.48 3.90
N VAL A 102 6.22 -8.33 4.54
CA VAL A 102 7.42 -7.50 4.36
C VAL A 102 8.65 -8.22 4.94
N LEU A 103 8.54 -8.80 6.13
CA LEU A 103 9.62 -9.62 6.71
C LEU A 103 9.97 -10.84 5.83
N PHE A 104 8.99 -11.40 5.12
CA PHE A 104 9.23 -12.46 4.14
C PHE A 104 10.07 -11.98 2.96
N VAL A 105 9.85 -10.76 2.46
CA VAL A 105 10.72 -10.15 1.42
C VAL A 105 12.17 -10.06 1.91
N HIS A 106 12.38 -9.55 3.13
CA HIS A 106 13.71 -9.44 3.75
C HIS A 106 14.39 -10.81 3.87
N LYS A 107 13.66 -11.79 4.38
CA LYS A 107 14.15 -13.18 4.49
C LYS A 107 14.59 -13.73 3.14
N LYS A 108 13.79 -13.54 2.08
CA LYS A 108 14.12 -14.02 0.74
C LYS A 108 15.31 -13.32 0.12
N ALA A 109 15.46 -12.03 0.32
CA ALA A 109 16.63 -11.29 -0.13
C ALA A 109 17.92 -11.75 0.57
N LEU A 110 17.88 -11.95 1.89
CA LEU A 110 19.01 -12.48 2.66
C LEU A 110 19.36 -13.93 2.25
N GLU A 111 18.36 -14.79 2.02
CA GLU A 111 18.58 -16.15 1.47
C GLU A 111 19.27 -16.10 0.09
N ALA A 112 18.85 -15.18 -0.77
CA ALA A 112 19.45 -14.99 -2.09
C ALA A 112 20.92 -14.55 -1.99
N VAL A 113 21.21 -13.55 -1.16
CA VAL A 113 22.60 -13.10 -0.92
C VAL A 113 23.46 -14.23 -0.37
N LYS A 114 22.96 -14.98 0.63
CA LYS A 114 23.68 -16.10 1.23
C LYS A 114 24.02 -17.19 0.22
N ASN A 115 23.09 -17.53 -0.68
CA ASN A 115 23.23 -18.67 -1.59
C ASN A 115 23.88 -18.32 -2.93
N PHE A 116 23.75 -17.06 -3.37
CA PHE A 116 24.19 -16.62 -4.70
C PHE A 116 25.15 -15.42 -4.67
N GLY A 117 25.45 -14.89 -3.48
CA GLY A 117 26.33 -13.74 -3.27
C GLY A 117 25.68 -12.39 -3.57
N LYS A 118 24.59 -12.37 -4.37
CA LYS A 118 23.87 -11.15 -4.77
C LYS A 118 22.41 -11.41 -5.04
N VAL A 119 21.59 -10.35 -4.93
CA VAL A 119 20.16 -10.36 -5.25
C VAL A 119 19.78 -9.15 -6.12
N ASN A 120 18.89 -9.35 -7.07
CA ASN A 120 18.21 -8.27 -7.78
C ASN A 120 16.94 -7.90 -7.03
N ILE A 121 16.69 -6.61 -6.84
CA ILE A 121 15.50 -6.10 -6.14
C ILE A 121 14.70 -5.23 -7.11
N VAL A 122 13.45 -5.60 -7.32
CA VAL A 122 12.48 -4.80 -8.08
C VAL A 122 11.60 -4.02 -7.11
N GLY A 123 11.68 -2.70 -7.13
CA GLY A 123 10.90 -1.86 -6.24
C GLY A 123 11.28 -0.38 -6.34
N ASP A 124 10.49 0.46 -5.69
CA ASP A 124 10.74 1.91 -5.62
C ASP A 124 11.86 2.20 -4.59
N PRO A 125 13.02 2.74 -5.04
CA PRO A 125 14.14 3.06 -4.14
C PRO A 125 13.78 4.04 -3.01
N GLN A 126 12.78 4.87 -3.23
CA GLN A 126 12.33 5.85 -2.24
C GLN A 126 11.31 5.28 -1.25
N HIS A 127 10.73 4.10 -1.56
CA HIS A 127 9.75 3.49 -0.69
C HIS A 127 10.38 2.94 0.58
N GLN A 128 9.71 3.14 1.71
CA GLN A 128 10.19 2.73 3.04
C GLN A 128 10.55 1.25 3.13
N GLU A 129 9.76 0.36 2.52
CA GLU A 129 10.01 -1.09 2.48
C GLU A 129 11.37 -1.41 1.84
N ILE A 130 11.69 -0.76 0.72
CA ILE A 130 12.96 -0.97 0.01
C ILE A 130 14.13 -0.38 0.78
N ARG A 131 13.97 0.79 1.38
CA ARG A 131 14.99 1.40 2.23
C ARG A 131 15.28 0.53 3.47
N ALA A 132 14.25 -0.02 4.10
CA ALA A 132 14.42 -0.95 5.21
C ALA A 132 15.15 -2.22 4.75
N LEU A 133 14.72 -2.85 3.66
CA LEU A 133 15.33 -4.04 3.09
C LEU A 133 16.81 -3.82 2.78
N THR A 134 17.13 -2.78 2.01
CA THR A 134 18.52 -2.53 1.56
C THR A 134 19.46 -2.19 2.71
N SER A 135 18.96 -1.60 3.81
CA SER A 135 19.76 -1.31 5.00
C SER A 135 20.25 -2.57 5.76
N GLU A 136 19.60 -3.71 5.53
CA GLU A 136 20.00 -4.99 6.14
C GLU A 136 20.99 -5.80 5.28
N LEU A 137 21.10 -5.46 3.99
CA LEU A 137 21.93 -6.19 3.05
C LEU A 137 23.38 -5.67 3.05
N PRO A 138 24.39 -6.55 2.92
CA PRO A 138 25.76 -6.13 2.78
C PRO A 138 25.97 -5.23 1.57
N GLU A 139 26.84 -4.25 1.67
CA GLU A 139 27.21 -3.36 0.57
C GLU A 139 27.66 -4.17 -0.66
N GLY A 140 27.19 -3.79 -1.85
CA GLY A 140 27.50 -4.48 -3.11
C GLY A 140 26.79 -5.83 -3.33
N SER A 141 26.04 -6.35 -2.34
CA SER A 141 25.34 -7.62 -2.43
C SER A 141 23.96 -7.55 -3.10
N TYR A 142 23.53 -6.39 -3.55
CA TYR A 142 22.26 -6.24 -4.26
C TYR A 142 22.39 -5.31 -5.47
N ALA A 143 21.45 -5.45 -6.40
CA ALA A 143 21.20 -4.51 -7.47
C ALA A 143 19.74 -4.09 -7.40
N LEU A 144 19.49 -2.79 -7.21
CA LEU A 144 18.15 -2.23 -7.13
C LEU A 144 17.77 -1.68 -8.49
N CYS A 145 16.65 -2.14 -9.03
CA CYS A 145 16.01 -1.54 -10.19
C CYS A 145 14.65 -0.96 -9.79
N GLY A 146 14.23 0.06 -10.52
CA GLY A 146 12.92 0.67 -10.31
C GLY A 146 11.76 -0.32 -10.51
N PRO A 147 10.53 0.14 -10.24
CA PRO A 147 9.33 -0.69 -10.37
C PRO A 147 9.07 -1.21 -11.78
N GLU A 148 9.79 -0.70 -12.78
CA GLU A 148 9.70 -1.14 -14.18
C GLU A 148 10.47 -2.45 -14.47
N GLY A 149 11.23 -2.98 -13.51
CA GLY A 149 11.87 -4.29 -13.60
C GLY A 149 13.03 -4.42 -14.60
N LYS A 150 13.64 -3.34 -15.06
CA LYS A 150 14.79 -3.41 -15.99
C LYS A 150 16.05 -3.87 -15.26
N LEU A 151 16.28 -5.16 -15.27
CA LEU A 151 17.41 -5.82 -14.62
C LEU A 151 18.55 -6.10 -15.60
N ALA A 152 19.78 -5.96 -15.12
CA ALA A 152 20.98 -6.17 -15.95
C ALA A 152 21.56 -7.59 -15.86
N ASP A 153 21.36 -8.33 -14.78
CA ASP A 153 22.09 -9.57 -14.49
C ASP A 153 21.17 -10.73 -14.12
N LYS A 154 21.00 -11.67 -15.07
CA LYS A 154 20.17 -12.88 -14.91
C LYS A 154 20.78 -13.96 -14.01
N ARG A 155 22.05 -13.83 -13.62
CA ARG A 155 22.71 -14.80 -12.75
C ARG A 155 22.17 -14.81 -11.33
N PHE A 156 21.61 -13.69 -10.87
CA PHE A 156 21.16 -13.52 -9.51
C PHE A 156 19.63 -13.58 -9.41
N PRO A 157 19.10 -14.15 -8.31
CA PRO A 157 17.66 -14.20 -8.06
C PRO A 157 17.04 -12.80 -7.99
N VAL A 158 15.75 -12.74 -8.29
CA VAL A 158 14.95 -11.50 -8.22
C VAL A 158 13.96 -11.61 -7.08
N VAL A 159 13.96 -10.61 -6.19
CA VAL A 159 12.90 -10.36 -5.19
C VAL A 159 12.16 -9.06 -5.55
N PHE A 160 10.93 -8.95 -5.10
CA PHE A 160 10.04 -7.83 -5.43
C PHE A 160 9.59 -7.13 -4.17
N GLN A 161 9.46 -5.80 -4.24
CA GLN A 161 8.68 -5.07 -3.26
C GLN A 161 7.28 -5.69 -3.14
N SER A 162 6.73 -5.79 -1.93
CA SER A 162 5.47 -6.48 -1.67
C SER A 162 4.28 -5.93 -2.48
N THR A 163 4.36 -4.69 -2.94
CA THR A 163 3.33 -3.98 -3.72
C THR A 163 3.60 -3.87 -5.21
N THR A 164 4.64 -4.54 -5.73
CA THR A 164 4.95 -4.57 -7.18
C THR A 164 3.79 -5.17 -7.98
N ASP A 165 3.54 -4.66 -9.19
CA ASP A 165 2.55 -5.26 -10.10
C ASP A 165 2.99 -6.67 -10.50
N PRO A 166 2.14 -7.71 -10.30
CA PRO A 166 2.46 -9.09 -10.66
C PRO A 166 2.85 -9.30 -12.13
N ILE A 167 2.47 -8.41 -13.04
CA ILE A 167 2.85 -8.50 -14.45
C ILE A 167 4.38 -8.45 -14.62
N ILE A 168 5.07 -7.62 -13.85
CA ILE A 168 6.53 -7.50 -13.90
C ILE A 168 7.20 -8.83 -13.53
N LEU A 169 6.65 -9.54 -12.55
CA LEU A 169 7.14 -10.87 -12.19
C LEU A 169 7.01 -11.85 -13.37
N HIS A 170 5.84 -11.87 -14.02
CA HIS A 170 5.61 -12.76 -15.16
C HIS A 170 6.48 -12.43 -16.38
N GLU A 171 6.73 -11.15 -16.64
CA GLU A 171 7.62 -10.71 -17.70
C GLU A 171 9.06 -11.15 -17.44
N LEU A 172 9.58 -10.95 -16.23
CA LEU A 172 10.92 -11.37 -15.85
C LEU A 172 11.07 -12.90 -15.84
N ASP A 173 10.05 -13.65 -15.42
CA ASP A 173 10.04 -15.11 -15.49
C ASP A 173 10.10 -15.60 -16.93
N ALA A 174 9.31 -15.01 -17.83
CA ALA A 174 9.33 -15.30 -19.26
C ALA A 174 10.67 -14.96 -19.92
N GLU A 175 11.38 -13.94 -19.41
CA GLU A 175 12.73 -13.60 -19.84
C GLU A 175 13.81 -14.55 -19.28
N GLY A 176 13.47 -15.48 -18.39
CA GLY A 176 14.36 -16.48 -17.82
C GLY A 176 15.14 -16.00 -16.59
N TYR A 177 14.65 -15.00 -15.86
CA TYR A 177 15.18 -14.66 -14.53
C TYR A 177 14.79 -15.69 -13.49
N ARG A 178 15.64 -15.86 -12.47
CA ARG A 178 15.31 -16.70 -11.31
C ARG A 178 14.42 -15.95 -10.35
N ILE A 179 13.14 -16.21 -10.39
CA ILE A 179 12.12 -15.51 -9.59
C ILE A 179 12.03 -16.09 -8.17
N MET A 180 12.09 -15.19 -7.18
CA MET A 180 11.66 -15.44 -5.81
C MET A 180 10.40 -14.59 -5.58
N ASP A 181 9.23 -15.19 -5.70
CA ASP A 181 7.95 -14.47 -5.62
C ASP A 181 7.70 -13.95 -4.20
N THR A 182 7.90 -12.65 -4.03
CA THR A 182 7.70 -11.93 -2.77
C THR A 182 6.56 -10.91 -2.83
N ILE A 183 5.83 -10.85 -3.97
CA ILE A 183 4.66 -9.98 -4.10
C ILE A 183 3.55 -10.50 -3.18
N CYS A 184 2.98 -9.62 -2.36
CA CYS A 184 2.02 -10.04 -1.36
C CYS A 184 0.67 -10.44 -1.99
N THR A 185 -0.02 -11.41 -1.35
CA THR A 185 -1.31 -11.91 -1.81
C THR A 185 -2.39 -10.84 -1.86
N ALA A 186 -2.32 -9.85 -0.94
CA ALA A 186 -3.24 -8.72 -0.94
C ALA A 186 -3.06 -7.82 -2.17
N THR A 187 -1.82 -7.62 -2.64
CA THR A 187 -1.53 -6.92 -3.90
C THR A 187 -2.07 -7.70 -5.09
N LYS A 188 -1.75 -9.00 -5.18
CA LYS A 188 -2.23 -9.87 -6.27
C LYS A 188 -3.75 -9.88 -6.39
N GLY A 189 -4.46 -10.07 -5.27
CA GLY A 189 -5.92 -10.08 -5.25
C GLY A 189 -6.53 -8.75 -5.70
N ARG A 190 -5.98 -7.61 -5.26
CA ARG A 190 -6.45 -6.29 -5.69
C ARG A 190 -6.15 -6.00 -7.16
N GLN A 191 -4.99 -6.39 -7.65
CA GLN A 191 -4.66 -6.23 -9.08
C GLN A 191 -5.57 -7.07 -9.97
N GLN A 192 -5.93 -8.28 -9.55
CA GLN A 192 -6.92 -9.12 -10.26
C GLN A 192 -8.32 -8.48 -10.26
N ALA A 193 -8.79 -8.00 -9.11
CA ALA A 193 -10.07 -7.32 -8.99
C ALA A 193 -10.11 -6.02 -9.82
N ASN A 194 -9.01 -5.27 -9.84
CA ASN A 194 -8.87 -4.07 -10.67
C ASN A 194 -8.97 -4.40 -12.16
N ALA A 195 -8.35 -5.48 -12.62
CA ALA A 195 -8.44 -5.93 -14.01
C ALA A 195 -9.89 -6.25 -14.41
N GLN A 196 -10.67 -6.91 -13.53
CA GLN A 196 -12.08 -7.18 -13.76
C GLN A 196 -12.92 -5.89 -13.87
N LEU A 197 -12.64 -4.87 -13.03
CA LEU A 197 -13.33 -3.58 -13.16
C LEU A 197 -12.96 -2.85 -14.45
N ILE A 198 -11.68 -2.89 -14.85
CA ILE A 198 -11.21 -2.30 -16.11
C ILE A 198 -11.98 -2.89 -17.31
N GLU A 199 -12.27 -4.17 -17.31
CA GLU A 199 -13.01 -4.85 -18.39
C GLU A 199 -14.49 -4.48 -18.39
N ASN A 200 -15.11 -4.30 -17.24
CA ASN A 200 -16.56 -4.24 -17.09
C ASN A 200 -17.13 -2.84 -16.80
N CYS A 201 -16.29 -1.84 -16.52
CA CYS A 201 -16.73 -0.50 -16.15
C CYS A 201 -16.24 0.56 -17.15
N ASP A 202 -16.98 1.69 -17.25
CA ASP A 202 -16.61 2.83 -18.09
C ASP A 202 -15.54 3.70 -17.42
N ALA A 203 -15.56 3.77 -16.08
CA ALA A 203 -14.63 4.54 -15.27
C ALA A 203 -14.39 3.87 -13.93
N LEU A 204 -13.29 4.21 -13.26
CA LEU A 204 -12.93 3.66 -11.97
C LEU A 204 -12.67 4.74 -10.92
N VAL A 205 -13.23 4.54 -9.74
CA VAL A 205 -12.88 5.26 -8.51
C VAL A 205 -11.99 4.35 -7.66
N ILE A 206 -10.78 4.80 -7.39
CA ILE A 206 -9.82 4.12 -6.53
C ILE A 206 -9.77 4.88 -5.21
N LEU A 207 -10.35 4.28 -4.17
CA LEU A 207 -10.32 4.88 -2.82
C LEU A 207 -8.98 4.58 -2.17
N GLY A 208 -8.15 5.59 -2.05
CA GLY A 208 -6.81 5.42 -1.47
C GLY A 208 -5.99 6.69 -1.51
N SER A 209 -4.92 6.69 -0.72
CA SER A 209 -3.96 7.78 -0.70
C SER A 209 -3.05 7.76 -1.93
N SER A 210 -2.71 8.95 -2.43
CA SER A 210 -1.68 9.14 -3.47
C SER A 210 -0.27 8.79 -2.98
N THR A 211 -0.05 8.70 -1.68
CA THR A 211 1.23 8.25 -1.10
C THR A 211 1.35 6.72 -1.01
N SER A 212 0.22 5.99 -1.15
CA SER A 212 0.20 4.53 -1.14
C SER A 212 0.67 3.94 -2.48
N ALA A 213 1.75 3.17 -2.48
CA ALA A 213 2.26 2.48 -3.66
C ALA A 213 1.19 1.55 -4.27
N ASN A 214 0.48 0.76 -3.44
CA ASN A 214 -0.60 -0.10 -3.92
C ASN A 214 -1.71 0.70 -4.63
N SER A 215 -2.16 1.83 -4.05
CA SER A 215 -3.22 2.66 -4.66
C SER A 215 -2.75 3.29 -5.98
N ARG A 216 -1.51 3.79 -6.03
CA ARG A 216 -0.93 4.33 -7.27
C ARG A 216 -0.83 3.28 -8.38
N HIS A 217 -0.43 2.04 -8.05
CA HIS A 217 -0.34 0.96 -9.04
C HIS A 217 -1.72 0.57 -9.60
N LEU A 218 -2.77 0.53 -8.75
CA LEU A 218 -4.14 0.31 -9.22
C LEU A 218 -4.58 1.42 -10.19
N ALA A 219 -4.33 2.69 -9.85
CA ALA A 219 -4.68 3.84 -10.67
C ALA A 219 -3.90 3.87 -11.99
N ALA A 220 -2.59 3.66 -11.95
CA ALA A 220 -1.74 3.64 -13.13
C ALA A 220 -2.18 2.56 -14.13
N LYS A 221 -2.48 1.35 -13.66
CA LYS A 221 -2.95 0.25 -14.51
C LYS A 221 -4.29 0.54 -15.17
N ALA A 222 -5.25 1.11 -14.42
CA ALA A 222 -6.54 1.51 -14.97
C ALA A 222 -6.37 2.65 -15.99
N SER A 223 -5.55 3.66 -15.71
CA SER A 223 -5.27 4.76 -16.64
C SER A 223 -4.56 4.26 -17.92
N ALA A 224 -3.62 3.32 -17.80
CA ALA A 224 -2.93 2.73 -18.94
C ALA A 224 -3.86 1.96 -19.89
N SER A 225 -5.02 1.48 -19.39
CA SER A 225 -6.06 0.86 -20.21
C SER A 225 -6.95 1.86 -20.96
N GLY A 226 -6.69 3.17 -20.81
CA GLY A 226 -7.49 4.25 -21.42
C GLY A 226 -8.79 4.58 -20.67
N LYS A 227 -9.04 4.00 -19.51
CA LYS A 227 -10.24 4.30 -18.70
C LYS A 227 -10.04 5.61 -17.92
N PRO A 228 -11.07 6.43 -17.77
CA PRO A 228 -11.08 7.51 -16.79
C PRO A 228 -10.93 6.96 -15.38
N VAL A 229 -10.02 7.55 -14.59
CA VAL A 229 -9.68 7.08 -13.25
C VAL A 229 -9.60 8.26 -12.28
N LEU A 230 -10.21 8.09 -11.12
CA LEU A 230 -10.04 8.98 -9.98
C LEU A 230 -9.41 8.23 -8.82
N LEU A 231 -8.27 8.70 -8.33
CA LEU A 231 -7.65 8.25 -7.08
C LEU A 231 -7.90 9.31 -6.00
N THR A 232 -8.72 8.98 -5.01
CA THR A 232 -9.13 9.93 -3.98
C THR A 232 -9.49 9.27 -2.65
N LEU A 233 -9.50 10.05 -1.58
CA LEU A 233 -10.13 9.74 -0.29
C LEU A 233 -11.33 10.66 -0.01
N ASP A 234 -11.63 11.60 -0.91
CA ASP A 234 -12.75 12.52 -0.81
C ASP A 234 -14.00 11.89 -1.40
N LEU A 235 -15.05 11.75 -0.58
CA LEU A 235 -16.30 11.11 -0.95
C LEU A 235 -17.17 11.96 -1.89
N ASP A 236 -17.07 13.28 -1.78
CA ASP A 236 -17.82 14.21 -2.65
C ASP A 236 -17.18 14.27 -4.04
N GLU A 237 -15.85 14.26 -4.10
CA GLU A 237 -15.11 14.13 -5.34
C GLU A 237 -15.42 12.80 -6.05
N ALA A 238 -15.45 11.69 -5.31
CA ALA A 238 -15.80 10.37 -5.83
C ALA A 238 -17.23 10.34 -6.41
N ALA A 239 -18.22 10.92 -5.70
CA ALA A 239 -19.59 10.98 -6.16
C ALA A 239 -19.73 11.87 -7.40
N SER A 240 -19.09 13.04 -7.42
CA SER A 240 -19.12 13.98 -8.55
C SER A 240 -18.49 13.36 -9.80
N PHE A 241 -17.37 12.66 -9.65
CA PHE A 241 -16.72 11.95 -10.75
C PHE A 241 -17.64 10.86 -11.33
N ALA A 242 -18.25 10.05 -10.45
CA ALA A 242 -19.08 8.91 -10.84
C ALA A 242 -20.32 9.33 -11.65
N LEU A 243 -20.88 10.53 -11.41
CA LEU A 243 -22.03 11.06 -12.16
C LEU A 243 -21.77 11.20 -13.67
N ASN A 244 -20.54 11.29 -14.11
CA ASN A 244 -20.19 11.48 -15.52
C ASN A 244 -20.21 10.18 -16.35
N TYR A 245 -20.36 9.01 -15.71
CA TYR A 245 -20.25 7.71 -16.37
C TYR A 245 -21.44 6.82 -16.04
N ASP A 246 -21.75 5.88 -16.92
CA ASP A 246 -22.89 4.98 -16.75
C ASP A 246 -22.55 3.80 -15.84
N ILE A 247 -21.40 3.19 -16.03
CA ILE A 247 -20.94 2.05 -15.22
C ILE A 247 -19.63 2.42 -14.54
N VAL A 248 -19.63 2.57 -13.21
CA VAL A 248 -18.46 2.92 -12.43
C VAL A 248 -18.03 1.78 -11.52
N GLY A 249 -16.73 1.47 -11.52
CA GLY A 249 -16.10 0.53 -10.60
C GLY A 249 -15.50 1.24 -9.39
N ILE A 250 -15.66 0.67 -8.19
CA ILE A 250 -14.97 1.11 -6.97
C ILE A 250 -14.01 0.01 -6.53
N ILE A 251 -12.76 0.39 -6.28
CA ILE A 251 -11.77 -0.44 -5.61
C ILE A 251 -11.02 0.38 -4.56
N ALA A 252 -10.66 -0.25 -3.44
CA ALA A 252 -9.92 0.41 -2.38
C ALA A 252 -8.46 -0.06 -2.29
N GLY A 253 -7.58 0.88 -1.96
CA GLY A 253 -6.20 0.59 -1.59
C GLY A 253 -6.09 -0.27 -0.32
N ALA A 254 -4.94 -0.93 -0.14
CA ALA A 254 -4.69 -1.85 0.97
C ALA A 254 -4.65 -1.19 2.36
N SER A 255 -4.66 0.13 2.45
CA SER A 255 -4.70 0.91 3.70
C SER A 255 -6.01 1.67 3.91
N THR A 256 -6.99 1.53 3.01
CA THR A 256 -8.25 2.26 3.08
C THR A 256 -9.20 1.60 4.08
N PRO A 257 -9.75 2.33 5.06
CA PRO A 257 -10.74 1.82 5.99
C PRO A 257 -11.99 1.30 5.28
N LEU A 258 -12.57 0.21 5.80
CA LEU A 258 -13.73 -0.42 5.17
C LEU A 258 -14.99 0.45 5.25
N ASP A 259 -15.17 1.17 6.34
CA ASP A 259 -16.26 2.13 6.53
C ASP A 259 -16.23 3.27 5.50
N LEU A 260 -15.02 3.76 5.15
CA LEU A 260 -14.88 4.76 4.09
C LEU A 260 -15.34 4.20 2.72
N VAL A 261 -15.07 2.92 2.46
CA VAL A 261 -15.52 2.28 1.21
C VAL A 261 -17.04 2.23 1.13
N TYR A 262 -17.70 1.85 2.21
CA TYR A 262 -19.16 1.81 2.25
C TYR A 262 -19.78 3.21 2.20
N GLN A 263 -19.19 4.19 2.88
CA GLN A 263 -19.64 5.59 2.78
C GLN A 263 -19.51 6.13 1.34
N ALA A 264 -18.42 5.81 0.64
CA ALA A 264 -18.26 6.18 -0.78
C ALA A 264 -19.34 5.52 -1.66
N TYR A 265 -19.57 4.22 -1.45
CA TYR A 265 -20.61 3.49 -2.16
C TYR A 265 -21.99 4.13 -1.96
N ASP A 266 -22.41 4.36 -0.72
CA ASP A 266 -23.70 4.95 -0.38
C ASP A 266 -23.83 6.38 -0.93
N ARG A 267 -22.73 7.16 -0.89
CA ARG A 267 -22.72 8.54 -1.43
C ARG A 267 -22.91 8.54 -2.92
N ILE A 268 -22.26 7.66 -3.66
CA ILE A 268 -22.41 7.54 -5.11
C ILE A 268 -23.82 7.04 -5.49
N ILE A 269 -24.34 6.02 -4.81
CA ILE A 269 -25.72 5.53 -5.04
C ILE A 269 -26.74 6.64 -4.80
N THR A 270 -26.62 7.38 -3.70
CA THR A 270 -27.51 8.52 -3.43
C THR A 270 -27.45 9.59 -4.53
N ALA A 271 -26.26 9.85 -5.06
CA ALA A 271 -26.09 10.80 -6.16
C ALA A 271 -26.75 10.28 -7.46
N TYR A 272 -26.63 9.00 -7.76
CA TYR A 272 -27.28 8.35 -8.90
C TYR A 272 -28.80 8.42 -8.80
N GLU A 273 -29.39 8.10 -7.64
CA GLU A 273 -30.83 8.15 -7.41
C GLU A 273 -31.42 9.55 -7.64
N LYS A 274 -30.71 10.59 -7.16
CA LYS A 274 -31.14 12.00 -7.39
C LYS A 274 -31.20 12.36 -8.86
N VAL A 275 -30.20 11.95 -9.64
CA VAL A 275 -30.16 12.21 -11.07
C VAL A 275 -31.22 11.38 -11.79
N CYS A 276 -31.39 10.10 -11.48
CA CYS A 276 -32.39 9.25 -12.13
C CYS A 276 -33.84 9.67 -11.83
N ASN A 277 -34.12 10.10 -10.59
CA ASN A 277 -35.48 10.61 -10.24
C ASN A 277 -35.84 11.91 -10.96
N ASN A 278 -34.86 12.80 -11.18
CA ASN A 278 -35.05 14.03 -11.94
C ASN A 278 -35.30 13.80 -13.46
N TRP A 279 -35.00 12.62 -13.99
CA TRP A 279 -35.27 12.23 -15.37
C TRP A 279 -36.67 11.61 -15.56
N SER A 280 -37.31 11.25 -14.45
CA SER A 280 -38.62 10.60 -14.44
C SER A 280 -39.78 11.60 -14.20
N SER A 281 -39.46 12.86 -13.90
CA SER A 281 -40.38 13.99 -13.76
C SER A 281 -40.35 14.91 -14.99
#